data_b147a211e8bc03a673796559566678b7
#
_entry.id   b147a211e8bc03a673796559566678b7
#
_cell.length_a   1.000
_cell.length_b   1.000
_cell.length_c   1.000
_cell.angle_alpha   90.00
_cell.angle_beta   90.00
_cell.angle_gamma   90.00
#
_symmetry.space_group_name_H-M   'P 1'
#
loop_
_entity.id
_entity.type
_entity.pdbx_description
1 polymer ?
#
loop_
_entity_poly.entity_id
_entity_poly.type
_entity_poly.pdbx_seq_one_letter_code
_entity_poly.pdbx_strand_id
1 'polypeptide(L)'
;MQTLIGVCWGIILTSPCRRFGGGGKIDPENPKIISVYDALKPKLGENFTLGYERGCDWSATNETAIIREGDPRTERLNMMLMESSDPTNWKAAIKLASESDVVIAALGENPTLCGEARQRKGIRLPGDQERFLKELIATGKPVVLMMFGGRPQVIDEVEAGCAAILQAWYPGEEGGNAVADILLGNVNPSGKLCVSYPKTESEELYCYNNGVSQEKIAYPFGFGLSYTSFEYSGMNVPATAQTTDDFIEISCRVKNTGMREGVEIVQLYLSPESSQSLKPIQLKGFARVNLKP
;
A
#
# COMPACT_ATOMS: atom_id res chain seq x y z
N MET A 1 -15.91 27.50 6.46
CA MET A 1 -14.45 27.36 6.26
C MET A 1 -14.28 26.24 5.26
N GLN A 2 -13.66 26.49 4.11
CA GLN A 2 -13.53 25.50 3.05
C GLN A 2 -12.22 24.73 3.27
N THR A 3 -12.29 23.39 3.33
CA THR A 3 -11.09 22.56 3.53
C THR A 3 -10.38 22.35 2.18
N LEU A 4 -9.12 22.75 2.08
CA LEU A 4 -8.30 22.55 0.90
C LEU A 4 -7.53 21.22 1.01
N ILE A 5 -7.75 20.33 0.06
CA ILE A 5 -7.05 19.05 -0.07
C ILE A 5 -6.07 19.15 -1.24
N GLY A 6 -4.78 19.13 -0.94
CA GLY A 6 -3.72 19.07 -1.95
C GLY A 6 -3.43 17.63 -2.33
N VAL A 7 -3.55 17.29 -3.60
CA VAL A 7 -3.14 15.99 -4.15
C VAL A 7 -1.83 16.17 -4.89
N CYS A 8 -0.75 15.61 -4.34
CA CYS A 8 0.59 15.67 -4.92
C CYS A 8 0.97 14.29 -5.45
N TRP A 9 1.28 14.20 -6.74
CA TRP A 9 1.49 12.93 -7.43
C TRP A 9 2.95 12.70 -7.81
N GLY A 10 3.42 11.48 -7.56
CA GLY A 10 4.55 10.90 -8.30
C GLY A 10 4.12 9.86 -9.33
N ILE A 11 2.84 9.43 -9.32
CA ILE A 11 2.34 8.35 -10.18
C ILE A 11 0.99 8.72 -10.79
N ILE A 12 0.87 8.59 -12.10
CA ILE A 12 -0.41 8.60 -12.79
C ILE A 12 -1.04 7.21 -12.62
N LEU A 13 -2.18 7.15 -11.93
CA LEU A 13 -2.98 5.94 -11.82
C LEU A 13 -3.76 5.67 -13.12
N THR A 14 -3.06 5.57 -14.24
CA THR A 14 -3.58 4.87 -15.40
C THR A 14 -3.30 3.40 -15.20
N SER A 15 -4.36 2.60 -15.11
CA SER A 15 -4.33 1.18 -14.75
C SER A 15 -3.18 0.40 -15.37
N PRO A 16 -2.31 -0.20 -14.54
CA PRO A 16 -1.30 -1.15 -15.02
C PRO A 16 -1.83 -2.55 -15.23
N CYS A 17 -3.05 -2.85 -14.77
CA CYS A 17 -3.60 -4.21 -14.77
C CYS A 17 -3.85 -4.80 -16.15
N ARG A 18 -3.87 -4.04 -17.22
CA ARG A 18 -4.12 -4.55 -18.58
C ARG A 18 -2.96 -5.33 -19.22
N ARG A 19 -1.77 -5.39 -18.59
CA ARG A 19 -0.61 -6.08 -19.19
C ARG A 19 -0.28 -7.44 -18.62
N PHE A 20 -0.95 -7.89 -17.56
CA PHE A 20 -0.67 -9.21 -16.99
C PHE A 20 -1.46 -10.36 -17.62
N GLY A 21 -2.34 -10.09 -18.55
CA GLY A 21 -3.11 -11.10 -19.28
C GLY A 21 -3.08 -10.82 -20.79
N GLY A 22 -2.07 -11.34 -21.49
CA GLY A 22 -2.11 -11.52 -22.96
C GLY A 22 -2.34 -10.28 -23.82
N GLY A 23 -1.29 -9.71 -24.39
CA GLY A 23 -1.26 -9.07 -25.72
C GLY A 23 -2.14 -7.86 -26.04
N GLY A 24 -2.94 -7.34 -25.11
CA GLY A 24 -3.82 -6.20 -25.35
C GLY A 24 -3.09 -4.84 -25.37
N LYS A 25 -3.38 -4.00 -26.34
CA LYS A 25 -2.93 -2.58 -26.35
C LYS A 25 -3.49 -1.87 -25.13
N ILE A 26 -2.65 -1.10 -24.43
CA ILE A 26 -3.12 -0.14 -23.43
C ILE A 26 -3.87 0.93 -24.22
N ASP A 27 -5.12 1.12 -23.88
CA ASP A 27 -5.90 2.25 -24.35
C ASP A 27 -5.80 3.35 -23.29
N PRO A 28 -5.03 4.42 -23.53
CA PRO A 28 -4.91 5.53 -22.58
C PRO A 28 -6.21 6.30 -22.41
N GLU A 29 -7.14 6.17 -23.36
CA GLU A 29 -8.45 6.82 -23.34
C GLU A 29 -9.55 5.90 -22.80
N ASN A 30 -9.21 4.80 -22.14
CA ASN A 30 -10.22 3.90 -21.59
C ASN A 30 -11.01 4.57 -20.46
N PRO A 31 -12.29 4.91 -20.69
CA PRO A 31 -13.11 5.62 -19.72
C PRO A 31 -13.42 4.80 -18.45
N LYS A 32 -12.98 3.55 -18.39
CA LYS A 32 -13.18 2.67 -17.22
C LYS A 32 -12.11 2.84 -16.13
N ILE A 33 -11.01 3.55 -16.42
CA ILE A 33 -9.96 3.78 -15.42
C ILE A 33 -10.25 5.09 -14.72
N ILE A 34 -10.53 4.99 -13.43
CA ILE A 34 -10.83 6.15 -12.60
C ILE A 34 -9.62 6.40 -11.69
N SER A 35 -9.02 7.61 -11.81
CA SER A 35 -7.96 8.02 -10.90
C SER A 35 -8.52 8.35 -9.52
N VAL A 36 -7.67 8.35 -8.48
CA VAL A 36 -8.10 8.77 -7.13
C VAL A 36 -8.59 10.22 -7.13
N TYR A 37 -7.93 11.10 -7.90
CA TYR A 37 -8.36 12.49 -8.04
C TYR A 37 -9.76 12.61 -8.66
N ASP A 38 -10.02 11.90 -9.76
CA ASP A 38 -11.33 11.92 -10.42
C ASP A 38 -12.41 11.28 -9.54
N ALA A 39 -12.07 10.26 -8.77
CA ALA A 39 -13.00 9.63 -7.84
C ALA A 39 -13.33 10.51 -6.62
N LEU A 40 -12.37 11.28 -6.11
CA LEU A 40 -12.59 12.22 -5.01
C LEU A 40 -13.49 13.38 -5.41
N LYS A 41 -13.28 13.92 -6.60
CA LYS A 41 -13.93 15.13 -7.11
C LYS A 41 -15.47 15.14 -6.95
N PRO A 42 -16.22 14.12 -7.39
CA PRO A 42 -17.67 14.07 -7.24
C PRO A 42 -18.13 13.70 -5.81
N LYS A 43 -17.24 13.12 -4.99
CA LYS A 43 -17.57 12.67 -3.63
C LYS A 43 -17.35 13.74 -2.58
N LEU A 44 -16.54 14.76 -2.88
CA LEU A 44 -16.31 15.91 -2.02
C LEU A 44 -17.48 16.88 -2.15
N GLY A 45 -18.06 17.29 -1.01
CA GLY A 45 -19.11 18.31 -0.98
C GLY A 45 -18.55 19.74 -1.21
N GLU A 46 -19.44 20.72 -1.25
CA GLU A 46 -19.13 22.14 -1.52
C GLU A 46 -18.16 22.76 -0.48
N ASN A 47 -18.01 22.15 0.67
CA ASN A 47 -17.08 22.60 1.74
C ASN A 47 -15.61 22.19 1.50
N PHE A 48 -15.33 21.51 0.40
CA PHE A 48 -13.98 21.05 0.09
C PHE A 48 -13.49 21.66 -1.23
N THR A 49 -12.23 21.98 -1.27
CA THR A 49 -11.52 22.32 -2.51
C THR A 49 -10.45 21.27 -2.74
N LEU A 50 -10.45 20.69 -3.93
CA LEU A 50 -9.47 19.68 -4.34
C LEU A 50 -8.44 20.30 -5.28
N GLY A 51 -7.21 20.44 -4.82
CA GLY A 51 -6.07 20.85 -5.63
C GLY A 51 -5.29 19.65 -6.14
N TYR A 52 -4.60 19.81 -7.27
CA TYR A 52 -3.77 18.76 -7.88
C TYR A 52 -2.50 19.37 -8.45
N GLU A 53 -1.37 18.73 -8.16
CA GLU A 53 -0.10 19.02 -8.79
C GLU A 53 0.74 17.75 -8.94
N ARG A 54 1.38 17.59 -10.10
CA ARG A 54 2.38 16.57 -10.29
C ARG A 54 3.74 17.08 -9.83
N GLY A 55 4.17 16.61 -8.66
CA GLY A 55 5.38 17.12 -8.00
C GLY A 55 6.67 16.48 -8.49
N CYS A 56 6.71 15.17 -8.66
CA CYS A 56 7.92 14.44 -9.03
C CYS A 56 7.65 13.33 -10.04
N ASP A 57 8.71 12.85 -10.67
CA ASP A 57 8.66 11.66 -11.51
C ASP A 57 8.62 10.38 -10.67
N TRP A 58 8.12 9.33 -11.29
CA TRP A 58 7.97 8.01 -10.68
C TRP A 58 9.25 7.15 -10.77
N SER A 59 10.27 7.59 -11.54
CA SER A 59 11.60 6.96 -11.55
C SER A 59 12.67 8.03 -11.79
N ALA A 60 13.90 7.76 -11.38
CA ALA A 60 15.06 8.51 -11.87
C ALA A 60 15.33 8.10 -13.33
N THR A 61 15.89 9.03 -14.10
CA THR A 61 16.25 8.79 -15.52
C THR A 61 17.21 7.63 -15.74
N ASN A 62 17.88 7.16 -14.70
CA ASN A 62 18.82 6.04 -14.68
C ASN A 62 18.27 4.77 -13.97
N GLU A 63 17.07 4.79 -13.41
CA GLU A 63 16.39 3.61 -12.89
C GLU A 63 15.69 2.86 -14.02
N THR A 64 16.46 2.20 -14.86
CA THR A 64 15.90 1.32 -15.88
C THR A 64 15.45 0.01 -15.25
N ALA A 65 14.24 -0.42 -15.55
CA ALA A 65 13.86 -1.81 -15.31
C ALA A 65 14.80 -2.69 -16.14
N ILE A 66 15.69 -3.41 -15.47
CA ILE A 66 16.61 -4.33 -16.15
C ILE A 66 15.78 -5.51 -16.65
N ILE A 67 15.29 -5.40 -17.87
CA ILE A 67 14.99 -6.55 -18.70
C ILE A 67 16.34 -7.02 -19.23
N ARG A 68 16.53 -8.32 -19.40
CA ARG A 68 17.77 -8.92 -19.89
C ARG A 68 18.48 -8.01 -20.88
N GLU A 69 19.74 -7.72 -20.65
CA GLU A 69 20.60 -6.97 -21.55
C GLU A 69 20.46 -7.51 -22.98
N GLY A 70 20.11 -6.64 -23.95
CA GLY A 70 19.85 -7.03 -25.34
C GLY A 70 18.39 -7.44 -25.66
N ASP A 71 17.45 -7.37 -24.72
CA ASP A 71 16.03 -7.60 -25.03
C ASP A 71 15.41 -6.33 -25.66
N PRO A 72 14.88 -6.40 -26.90
CA PRO A 72 14.27 -5.23 -27.57
C PRO A 72 13.06 -4.66 -26.82
N ARG A 73 12.51 -5.39 -25.85
CA ARG A 73 11.45 -4.88 -24.97
C ARG A 73 11.98 -3.84 -23.98
N THR A 74 13.29 -3.84 -23.68
CA THR A 74 13.93 -2.89 -22.78
C THR A 74 13.83 -1.46 -23.31
N GLU A 75 14.12 -1.24 -24.59
CA GLU A 75 14.01 0.09 -25.22
C GLU A 75 12.58 0.61 -25.24
N ARG A 76 11.63 -0.26 -25.56
CA ARG A 76 10.21 0.11 -25.57
C ARG A 76 9.68 0.42 -24.17
N LEU A 77 10.16 -0.31 -23.15
CA LEU A 77 9.83 -0.01 -21.76
C LEU A 77 10.44 1.31 -21.31
N ASN A 78 11.69 1.56 -21.65
CA ASN A 78 12.36 2.81 -21.32
C ASN A 78 11.68 4.02 -21.98
N MET A 79 11.24 3.90 -23.24
CA MET A 79 10.42 4.94 -23.89
C MET A 79 9.10 5.17 -23.14
N MET A 80 8.42 4.12 -22.70
CA MET A 80 7.18 4.24 -21.92
C MET A 80 7.41 4.82 -20.51
N LEU A 81 8.61 4.68 -19.97
CA LEU A 81 9.05 5.31 -18.73
C LEU A 81 9.21 6.83 -18.89
N MET A 82 9.62 7.27 -20.07
CA MET A 82 9.90 8.68 -20.37
C MET A 82 8.67 9.45 -20.91
N GLU A 83 7.66 8.76 -21.39
CA GLU A 83 6.44 9.39 -21.94
C GLU A 83 5.39 9.65 -20.86
N SER A 84 5.67 10.56 -19.97
CA SER A 84 4.62 11.22 -19.23
C SER A 84 4.34 12.57 -19.88
N SER A 85 3.13 12.71 -20.38
CA SER A 85 2.67 13.95 -21.04
C SER A 85 2.44 15.11 -20.07
N ASP A 86 2.44 14.84 -18.78
CA ASP A 86 2.18 15.85 -17.75
C ASP A 86 3.49 16.30 -17.11
N PRO A 87 3.92 17.56 -17.26
CA PRO A 87 5.17 18.05 -16.73
C PRO A 87 5.15 18.06 -15.19
N THR A 88 6.26 17.66 -14.58
CA THR A 88 6.45 17.76 -13.13
C THR A 88 6.65 19.21 -12.70
N ASN A 89 6.01 19.60 -11.61
CA ASN A 89 6.19 20.91 -11.01
C ASN A 89 6.38 20.81 -9.49
N TRP A 90 7.60 20.45 -9.10
CA TRP A 90 7.96 20.28 -7.69
C TRP A 90 7.61 21.48 -6.81
N LYS A 91 7.97 22.69 -7.27
CA LYS A 91 7.71 23.92 -6.51
C LYS A 91 6.21 24.21 -6.34
N ALA A 92 5.42 24.02 -7.40
CA ALA A 92 3.99 24.20 -7.32
C ALA A 92 3.33 23.19 -6.39
N ALA A 93 3.79 21.93 -6.41
CA ALA A 93 3.30 20.89 -5.52
C ALA A 93 3.58 21.20 -4.03
N ILE A 94 4.81 21.65 -3.71
CA ILE A 94 5.14 22.07 -2.33
C ILE A 94 4.33 23.30 -1.93
N LYS A 95 4.13 24.25 -2.84
CA LYS A 95 3.28 25.42 -2.57
C LYS A 95 1.84 24.98 -2.29
N LEU A 96 1.24 24.17 -3.16
CA LEU A 96 -0.11 23.62 -2.97
C LEU A 96 -0.23 22.90 -1.62
N ALA A 97 0.76 22.06 -1.29
CA ALA A 97 0.81 21.34 -0.02
C ALA A 97 0.81 22.30 1.18
N SER A 98 1.64 23.36 1.13
CA SER A 98 1.73 24.35 2.21
C SER A 98 0.44 25.15 2.43
N GLU A 99 -0.36 25.33 1.38
CA GLU A 99 -1.64 26.04 1.41
C GLU A 99 -2.82 25.10 1.73
N SER A 100 -2.62 23.78 1.72
CA SER A 100 -3.67 22.78 1.97
C SER A 100 -3.86 22.50 3.46
N ASP A 101 -5.05 22.02 3.85
CA ASP A 101 -5.31 21.50 5.20
C ASP A 101 -4.86 20.05 5.36
N VAL A 102 -4.90 19.27 4.26
CA VAL A 102 -4.45 17.87 4.19
C VAL A 102 -3.77 17.65 2.85
N VAL A 103 -2.69 16.90 2.86
CA VAL A 103 -1.93 16.50 1.67
C VAL A 103 -2.09 15.01 1.44
N ILE A 104 -2.47 14.61 0.24
CA ILE A 104 -2.49 13.23 -0.20
C ILE A 104 -1.31 13.02 -1.15
N ALA A 105 -0.32 12.26 -0.72
CA ALA A 105 0.87 11.94 -1.51
C ALA A 105 0.70 10.53 -2.13
N ALA A 106 0.49 10.47 -3.45
CA ALA A 106 0.39 9.21 -4.17
C ALA A 106 1.74 8.85 -4.79
N LEU A 107 2.43 7.89 -4.21
CA LEU A 107 3.81 7.52 -4.52
C LEU A 107 3.95 6.00 -4.71
N GLY A 108 5.09 5.55 -5.21
CA GLY A 108 5.40 4.14 -5.32
C GLY A 108 5.98 3.73 -6.67
N GLU A 109 5.84 2.46 -7.01
CA GLU A 109 6.32 1.89 -8.26
C GLU A 109 5.23 1.86 -9.33
N ASN A 110 5.61 2.23 -10.53
CA ASN A 110 4.76 1.94 -11.66
C ASN A 110 4.98 0.49 -12.16
N PRO A 111 4.11 -0.04 -13.02
CA PRO A 111 4.21 -1.40 -13.50
C PRO A 111 5.42 -1.71 -14.37
N THR A 112 6.14 -0.69 -14.83
CA THR A 112 7.35 -0.93 -15.60
C THR A 112 8.53 -1.29 -14.71
N LEU A 113 8.47 -0.94 -13.42
CA LEU A 113 9.47 -1.27 -12.40
C LEU A 113 9.18 -2.61 -11.69
N CYS A 114 7.97 -3.14 -11.81
CA CYS A 114 7.55 -4.36 -11.12
C CYS A 114 6.79 -5.28 -12.07
N GLY A 115 7.20 -6.54 -12.18
CA GLY A 115 6.57 -7.55 -13.01
C GLY A 115 7.53 -8.62 -13.51
N GLU A 116 7.03 -9.53 -14.32
CA GLU A 116 7.84 -10.59 -14.93
C GLU A 116 8.99 -10.00 -15.75
N ALA A 117 10.18 -10.58 -15.58
CA ALA A 117 11.43 -10.12 -16.20
C ALA A 117 11.81 -8.67 -15.89
N ARG A 118 11.32 -8.11 -14.79
CA ARG A 118 11.63 -6.77 -14.34
C ARG A 118 12.27 -6.83 -12.97
N GLN A 119 13.55 -6.55 -12.93
CA GLN A 119 14.30 -6.43 -11.69
C GLN A 119 14.59 -4.95 -11.43
N ARG A 120 14.41 -4.55 -10.21
CA ARG A 120 14.86 -3.28 -9.69
C ARG A 120 15.81 -3.54 -8.54
N LYS A 121 16.92 -2.84 -8.53
CA LYS A 121 17.85 -2.88 -7.39
C LYS A 121 17.25 -2.07 -6.24
N GLY A 122 17.07 -2.72 -5.11
CA GLY A 122 16.51 -2.10 -3.93
C GLY A 122 14.97 -2.05 -3.92
N ILE A 123 14.43 -1.73 -2.74
CA ILE A 123 12.98 -1.69 -2.46
C ILE A 123 12.54 -0.38 -1.79
N ARG A 124 13.32 0.70 -1.88
CA ARG A 124 12.90 2.04 -1.47
C ARG A 124 11.96 2.66 -2.51
N LEU A 125 11.33 3.78 -2.19
CA LEU A 125 10.59 4.57 -3.17
C LEU A 125 11.50 4.93 -4.35
N PRO A 126 11.03 4.81 -5.61
CA PRO A 126 11.85 5.07 -6.79
C PRO A 126 12.20 6.56 -6.96
N GLY A 127 13.35 6.82 -7.57
CA GLY A 127 13.76 8.15 -7.96
C GLY A 127 13.84 9.12 -6.80
N ASP A 128 13.31 10.31 -7.00
CA ASP A 128 13.30 11.40 -6.02
C ASP A 128 12.06 11.39 -5.09
N GLN A 129 11.23 10.36 -5.15
CA GLN A 129 9.95 10.33 -4.43
C GLN A 129 10.12 10.46 -2.91
N GLU A 130 11.14 9.83 -2.33
CA GLU A 130 11.40 9.93 -0.89
C GLU A 130 11.82 11.35 -0.49
N ARG A 131 12.69 11.99 -1.29
CA ARG A 131 13.08 13.38 -1.09
C ARG A 131 11.86 14.31 -1.20
N PHE A 132 11.02 14.11 -2.21
CA PHE A 132 9.80 14.86 -2.40
C PHE A 132 8.85 14.71 -1.21
N LEU A 133 8.65 13.49 -0.72
CA LEU A 133 7.82 13.22 0.45
C LEU A 133 8.35 13.91 1.70
N LYS A 134 9.68 13.94 1.92
CA LYS A 134 10.30 14.70 3.02
C LYS A 134 9.98 16.20 2.96
N GLU A 135 9.98 16.78 1.77
CA GLU A 135 9.60 18.20 1.60
C GLU A 135 8.10 18.43 1.81
N LEU A 136 7.23 17.51 1.39
CA LEU A 136 5.79 17.57 1.71
C LEU A 136 5.56 17.53 3.23
N ILE A 137 6.22 16.61 3.94
CA ILE A 137 6.17 16.50 5.40
C ILE A 137 6.68 17.80 6.08
N ALA A 138 7.75 18.38 5.55
CA ALA A 138 8.33 19.62 6.07
C ALA A 138 7.40 20.85 5.96
N THR A 139 6.31 20.77 5.18
CA THR A 139 5.27 21.81 5.18
C THR A 139 4.50 21.91 6.51
N GLY A 140 4.63 20.88 7.37
CA GLY A 140 3.90 20.79 8.63
C GLY A 140 2.42 20.45 8.50
N LYS A 141 1.97 20.11 7.29
CA LYS A 141 0.58 19.67 7.05
C LYS A 141 0.43 18.17 7.24
N PRO A 142 -0.74 17.68 7.65
CA PRO A 142 -1.00 16.25 7.69
C PRO A 142 -0.82 15.62 6.29
N VAL A 143 0.10 14.66 6.17
CA VAL A 143 0.38 13.95 4.91
C VAL A 143 -0.17 12.54 5.00
N VAL A 144 -1.08 12.19 4.10
CA VAL A 144 -1.56 10.82 3.87
C VAL A 144 -0.76 10.24 2.71
N LEU A 145 0.09 9.27 3.00
CA LEU A 145 0.87 8.56 1.99
C LEU A 145 0.05 7.41 1.42
N MET A 146 -0.24 7.46 0.13
CA MET A 146 -0.78 6.33 -0.63
C MET A 146 0.33 5.66 -1.40
N MET A 147 0.59 4.40 -1.10
CA MET A 147 1.64 3.61 -1.73
C MET A 147 1.07 2.69 -2.80
N PHE A 148 1.59 2.82 -4.01
CA PHE A 148 1.27 1.97 -5.15
C PHE A 148 2.48 1.14 -5.53
N GLY A 149 2.27 -0.12 -5.92
CA GLY A 149 3.37 -0.99 -6.31
C GLY A 149 3.04 -2.46 -6.11
N GLY A 150 3.87 -3.34 -6.68
CA GLY A 150 3.71 -4.78 -6.60
C GLY A 150 4.58 -5.45 -5.52
N ARG A 151 5.32 -4.66 -4.75
CA ARG A 151 6.21 -5.16 -3.68
C ARG A 151 6.16 -4.26 -2.45
N PRO A 152 6.54 -4.74 -1.26
CA PRO A 152 6.75 -3.89 -0.10
C PRO A 152 7.87 -2.90 -0.35
N GLN A 153 7.68 -1.66 0.08
CA GLN A 153 8.65 -0.57 -0.07
C GLN A 153 9.11 -0.08 1.29
N VAL A 154 10.42 0.06 1.46
CA VAL A 154 11.02 0.61 2.69
C VAL A 154 10.78 2.11 2.73
N ILE A 155 10.25 2.59 3.85
CA ILE A 155 9.89 3.99 4.10
C ILE A 155 10.34 4.48 5.48
N ASP A 156 11.34 3.81 6.07
CA ASP A 156 11.84 4.06 7.43
C ASP A 156 12.18 5.52 7.73
N GLU A 157 12.66 6.25 6.73
CA GLU A 157 13.07 7.65 6.89
C GLU A 157 11.90 8.66 6.83
N VAL A 158 10.72 8.23 6.37
CA VAL A 158 9.58 9.13 6.13
C VAL A 158 8.29 8.69 6.85
N GLU A 159 8.24 7.45 7.32
CA GLU A 159 7.07 6.87 7.99
C GLU A 159 6.54 7.74 9.12
N ALA A 160 7.42 8.14 10.03
CA ALA A 160 7.07 8.90 11.23
C ALA A 160 6.49 10.30 10.92
N GLY A 161 6.75 10.83 9.73
CA GLY A 161 6.22 12.13 9.28
C GLY A 161 4.86 12.02 8.59
N CYS A 162 4.38 10.82 8.29
CA CYS A 162 3.08 10.61 7.67
C CYS A 162 1.97 10.52 8.72
N ALA A 163 0.88 11.24 8.51
CA ALA A 163 -0.32 11.17 9.37
C ALA A 163 -1.06 9.84 9.19
N ALA A 164 -1.01 9.26 7.99
CA ALA A 164 -1.52 7.93 7.67
C ALA A 164 -0.81 7.35 6.46
N ILE A 165 -0.79 6.02 6.35
CA ILE A 165 -0.22 5.29 5.23
C ILE A 165 -1.25 4.28 4.72
N LEU A 166 -1.56 4.34 3.43
CA LEU A 166 -2.45 3.41 2.76
C LEU A 166 -1.69 2.63 1.69
N GLN A 167 -1.54 1.32 1.89
CA GLN A 167 -0.98 0.43 0.87
C GLN A 167 -2.07 0.02 -0.11
N ALA A 168 -2.06 0.60 -1.30
CA ALA A 168 -3.08 0.36 -2.32
C ALA A 168 -2.70 -0.75 -3.30
N TRP A 169 -1.44 -1.18 -3.35
CA TRP A 169 -0.92 -2.14 -4.33
C TRP A 169 -1.18 -1.66 -5.77
N TYR A 170 -1.63 -2.55 -6.65
CA TYR A 170 -2.19 -2.24 -7.97
C TYR A 170 -3.70 -2.49 -7.93
N PRO A 171 -4.51 -1.48 -7.58
CA PRO A 171 -5.90 -1.69 -7.18
C PRO A 171 -6.89 -1.94 -8.34
N GLY A 172 -6.43 -1.93 -9.58
CA GLY A 172 -7.27 -2.18 -10.75
C GLY A 172 -8.07 -0.98 -11.25
N GLU A 173 -9.06 -1.24 -12.11
CA GLU A 173 -9.83 -0.18 -12.81
C GLU A 173 -10.64 0.69 -11.85
N GLU A 174 -11.23 0.10 -10.81
CA GLU A 174 -12.02 0.77 -9.79
C GLU A 174 -11.19 1.26 -8.58
N GLY A 175 -9.87 1.16 -8.70
CA GLY A 175 -8.96 1.51 -7.61
C GLY A 175 -9.12 2.93 -7.09
N GLY A 176 -9.38 3.89 -7.98
CA GLY A 176 -9.65 5.26 -7.60
C GLY A 176 -10.88 5.39 -6.71
N ASN A 177 -11.99 4.73 -7.06
CA ASN A 177 -13.20 4.73 -6.26
C ASN A 177 -12.99 4.06 -4.89
N ALA A 178 -12.33 2.91 -4.85
CA ALA A 178 -12.07 2.18 -3.62
C ALA A 178 -11.19 3.00 -2.65
N VAL A 179 -10.13 3.61 -3.17
CA VAL A 179 -9.23 4.46 -2.37
C VAL A 179 -9.96 5.71 -1.88
N ALA A 180 -10.73 6.38 -2.75
CA ALA A 180 -11.51 7.56 -2.36
C ALA A 180 -12.51 7.25 -1.25
N ASP A 181 -13.19 6.11 -1.30
CA ASP A 181 -14.14 5.70 -0.26
C ASP A 181 -13.46 5.40 1.08
N ILE A 182 -12.25 4.85 1.06
CA ILE A 182 -11.43 4.69 2.28
C ILE A 182 -11.03 6.06 2.82
N LEU A 183 -10.45 6.93 1.98
CA LEU A 183 -9.99 8.25 2.40
C LEU A 183 -11.10 9.11 3.02
N LEU A 184 -12.30 9.02 2.47
CA LEU A 184 -13.48 9.75 2.97
C LEU A 184 -14.18 9.03 4.13
N GLY A 185 -13.74 7.83 4.49
CA GLY A 185 -14.33 7.03 5.55
C GLY A 185 -15.69 6.40 5.20
N ASN A 186 -16.08 6.38 3.91
CA ASN A 186 -17.27 5.68 3.45
C ASN A 186 -17.13 4.16 3.60
N VAL A 187 -15.91 3.68 3.50
CA VAL A 187 -15.53 2.27 3.71
C VAL A 187 -14.48 2.19 4.81
N ASN A 188 -14.72 1.34 5.79
CA ASN A 188 -13.75 1.01 6.81
C ASN A 188 -12.77 -0.05 6.27
N PRO A 189 -11.45 0.22 6.18
CA PRO A 189 -10.49 -0.73 5.65
C PRO A 189 -10.41 -1.99 6.53
N SER A 190 -10.36 -3.15 5.89
CA SER A 190 -10.20 -4.46 6.55
C SER A 190 -9.05 -5.28 5.99
N GLY A 191 -8.33 -4.75 5.00
CA GLY A 191 -7.20 -5.43 4.37
C GLY A 191 -6.08 -5.71 5.35
N LYS A 192 -5.45 -6.89 5.20
CA LYS A 192 -4.25 -7.27 5.94
C LYS A 192 -3.11 -7.51 4.97
N LEU A 193 -1.89 -7.15 5.36
CA LEU A 193 -0.71 -7.35 4.54
C LEU A 193 -0.48 -8.84 4.25
N CYS A 194 -0.30 -9.17 2.99
CA CYS A 194 0.02 -10.52 2.52
C CYS A 194 1.52 -10.83 2.46
N VAL A 195 2.36 -9.87 2.84
CA VAL A 195 3.81 -9.98 2.97
C VAL A 195 4.29 -9.13 4.14
N SER A 196 5.43 -9.49 4.73
CA SER A 196 6.08 -8.64 5.73
C SER A 196 6.82 -7.49 5.07
N TYR A 197 6.73 -6.30 5.67
CA TYR A 197 7.47 -5.11 5.27
C TYR A 197 8.78 -5.05 6.04
N PRO A 198 9.93 -5.00 5.36
CA PRO A 198 11.21 -4.82 6.04
C PRO A 198 11.32 -3.41 6.62
N LYS A 199 12.00 -3.33 7.76
CA LYS A 199 12.27 -2.05 8.41
C LYS A 199 13.35 -1.24 7.67
N THR A 200 14.34 -1.94 7.16
CA THR A 200 15.44 -1.36 6.39
C THR A 200 15.68 -2.18 5.13
N GLU A 201 16.34 -1.59 4.16
CA GLU A 201 16.71 -2.29 2.95
C GLU A 201 17.76 -3.38 3.25
N SER A 202 17.48 -4.60 2.81
CA SER A 202 18.32 -5.77 3.01
C SER A 202 18.16 -6.75 1.85
N GLU A 203 19.19 -7.53 1.59
CA GLU A 203 19.15 -8.64 0.63
C GLU A 203 18.48 -9.90 1.19
N GLU A 204 18.14 -9.91 2.47
CA GLU A 204 17.48 -11.04 3.13
C GLU A 204 16.02 -11.15 2.68
N LEU A 205 15.55 -12.38 2.47
CA LEU A 205 14.14 -12.67 2.20
C LEU A 205 13.34 -12.66 3.50
N TYR A 206 12.39 -11.74 3.60
CA TYR A 206 11.50 -11.59 4.76
C TYR A 206 10.24 -12.44 4.63
N CYS A 207 10.40 -13.76 4.60
CA CYS A 207 9.25 -14.67 4.65
C CYS A 207 8.74 -14.79 6.08
N TYR A 208 7.47 -14.50 6.32
CA TYR A 208 6.87 -14.46 7.66
C TYR A 208 7.01 -15.78 8.44
N ASN A 209 7.09 -16.91 7.74
CA ASN A 209 7.18 -18.26 8.30
C ASN A 209 8.62 -18.79 8.42
N ASN A 210 9.64 -18.02 8.09
CA ASN A 210 11.04 -18.42 8.18
C ASN A 210 11.74 -17.97 9.47
N GLY A 211 10.97 -17.45 10.43
CA GLY A 211 11.54 -17.03 11.72
C GLY A 211 12.43 -15.80 11.63
N VAL A 212 12.07 -14.82 10.81
CA VAL A 212 12.77 -13.53 10.75
C VAL A 212 12.62 -12.78 12.07
N SER A 213 13.70 -12.16 12.54
CA SER A 213 13.67 -11.32 13.73
C SER A 213 12.65 -10.20 13.58
N GLN A 214 11.76 -10.04 14.56
CA GLN A 214 10.75 -8.98 14.56
C GLN A 214 11.37 -7.58 14.52
N GLU A 215 12.58 -7.41 14.99
CA GLU A 215 13.33 -6.15 14.95
C GLU A 215 13.62 -5.66 13.53
N LYS A 216 13.67 -6.59 12.55
CA LYS A 216 13.92 -6.31 11.14
C LYS A 216 12.65 -6.00 10.35
N ILE A 217 11.47 -6.13 10.96
CA ILE A 217 10.17 -5.98 10.32
C ILE A 217 9.53 -4.69 10.80
N ALA A 218 9.12 -3.83 9.85
CA ALA A 218 8.32 -2.64 10.11
C ALA A 218 6.84 -3.04 10.32
N TYR A 219 6.30 -3.78 9.36
CA TYR A 219 4.92 -4.28 9.41
C TYR A 219 4.89 -5.78 9.10
N PRO A 220 4.43 -6.62 10.01
CA PRO A 220 4.40 -8.07 9.79
C PRO A 220 3.32 -8.48 8.79
N PHE A 221 3.49 -9.65 8.20
CA PHE A 221 2.41 -10.36 7.51
C PHE A 221 1.16 -10.40 8.39
N GLY A 222 0.00 -10.15 7.81
CA GLY A 222 -1.27 -10.11 8.53
C GLY A 222 -1.56 -8.79 9.24
N PHE A 223 -0.65 -7.81 9.22
CA PHE A 223 -0.88 -6.47 9.79
C PHE A 223 -1.87 -5.66 8.95
N GLY A 224 -2.69 -4.87 9.61
CA GLY A 224 -3.60 -3.90 9.01
C GLY A 224 -4.51 -3.28 10.05
N LEU A 225 -4.66 -1.96 9.98
CA LEU A 225 -5.48 -1.18 10.89
C LEU A 225 -6.92 -1.04 10.37
N SER A 226 -7.80 -0.56 11.23
CA SER A 226 -9.20 -0.30 10.96
C SER A 226 -9.57 1.07 11.53
N TYR A 227 -10.70 1.65 11.10
CA TYR A 227 -11.28 2.84 11.71
C TYR A 227 -12.10 2.53 12.97
N THR A 228 -12.09 1.29 13.43
CA THR A 228 -12.62 0.83 14.70
C THR A 228 -11.62 -0.06 15.41
N SER A 229 -11.92 -0.48 16.63
CA SER A 229 -11.05 -1.34 17.44
C SER A 229 -11.73 -2.67 17.73
N PHE A 230 -10.94 -3.73 17.79
CA PHE A 230 -11.42 -5.07 18.10
C PHE A 230 -10.69 -5.64 19.32
N GLU A 231 -11.45 -6.32 20.17
CA GLU A 231 -10.95 -7.02 21.34
C GLU A 231 -11.13 -8.52 21.16
N TYR A 232 -10.09 -9.26 21.45
CA TYR A 232 -10.10 -10.73 21.44
C TYR A 232 -10.12 -11.26 22.87
N SER A 233 -10.99 -12.21 23.15
CA SER A 233 -11.14 -12.80 24.49
C SER A 233 -11.62 -14.24 24.42
N GLY A 234 -11.54 -14.95 25.56
CA GLY A 234 -12.08 -16.29 25.73
C GLY A 234 -11.53 -17.31 24.72
N MET A 235 -10.23 -17.24 24.43
CA MET A 235 -9.58 -18.24 23.58
C MET A 235 -9.67 -19.61 24.25
N ASN A 236 -10.24 -20.57 23.55
CA ASN A 236 -10.34 -21.96 23.98
C ASN A 236 -9.54 -22.83 23.03
N VAL A 237 -8.53 -23.50 23.58
CA VAL A 237 -7.67 -24.45 22.88
C VAL A 237 -7.67 -25.73 23.68
N PRO A 238 -8.05 -26.89 23.11
CA PRO A 238 -7.96 -28.17 23.78
C PRO A 238 -6.53 -28.47 24.26
N ALA A 239 -6.41 -29.04 25.44
CA ALA A 239 -5.10 -29.26 26.09
C ALA A 239 -4.20 -30.26 25.33
N THR A 240 -4.79 -31.22 24.60
CA THR A 240 -4.05 -32.26 23.87
C THR A 240 -4.81 -32.71 22.60
N ALA A 241 -4.11 -32.82 21.47
CA ALA A 241 -4.50 -33.70 20.38
C ALA A 241 -3.97 -35.10 20.68
N GLN A 242 -4.80 -36.13 20.58
CA GLN A 242 -4.41 -37.50 20.93
C GLN A 242 -3.76 -38.24 19.76
N THR A 243 -4.07 -37.84 18.52
CA THR A 243 -3.47 -38.40 17.31
C THR A 243 -3.26 -37.30 16.24
N THR A 244 -2.50 -37.61 15.19
CA THR A 244 -2.29 -36.69 14.05
C THR A 244 -3.56 -36.51 13.21
N ASP A 245 -4.57 -37.35 13.38
CA ASP A 245 -5.83 -37.34 12.63
C ASP A 245 -6.95 -36.63 13.39
N ASP A 246 -6.69 -36.19 14.62
CA ASP A 246 -7.70 -35.49 15.42
C ASP A 246 -7.93 -34.06 14.91
N PHE A 247 -9.20 -33.69 14.78
CA PHE A 247 -9.60 -32.31 14.58
C PHE A 247 -9.52 -31.55 15.90
N ILE A 248 -8.76 -30.44 15.89
CA ILE A 248 -8.69 -29.52 17.02
C ILE A 248 -9.61 -28.35 16.76
N GLU A 249 -10.65 -28.20 17.55
CA GLU A 249 -11.51 -27.04 17.53
C GLU A 249 -10.90 -25.94 18.39
N ILE A 250 -10.62 -24.79 17.77
CA ILE A 250 -10.11 -23.60 18.43
C ILE A 250 -11.17 -22.51 18.27
N SER A 251 -11.56 -21.89 19.38
CA SER A 251 -12.53 -20.80 19.37
C SER A 251 -12.04 -19.59 20.17
N CYS A 252 -12.52 -18.42 19.76
CA CYS A 252 -12.32 -17.17 20.49
C CYS A 252 -13.55 -16.27 20.29
N ARG A 253 -13.68 -15.28 21.16
CA ARG A 253 -14.66 -14.20 21.00
C ARG A 253 -13.97 -12.96 20.47
N VAL A 254 -14.57 -12.35 19.44
CA VAL A 254 -14.15 -11.06 18.90
C VAL A 254 -15.27 -10.06 19.10
N LYS A 255 -14.94 -8.90 19.67
CA LYS A 255 -15.87 -7.81 19.94
C LYS A 255 -15.37 -6.55 19.27
N ASN A 256 -16.25 -5.84 18.57
CA ASN A 256 -15.98 -4.46 18.17
C ASN A 256 -16.17 -3.55 19.39
N THR A 257 -15.11 -2.86 19.78
CA THR A 257 -15.10 -1.94 20.93
C THR A 257 -15.15 -0.47 20.56
N GLY A 258 -15.11 -0.16 19.25
CA GLY A 258 -15.23 1.19 18.75
C GLY A 258 -16.67 1.54 18.35
N MET A 259 -16.85 2.74 17.77
CA MET A 259 -18.15 3.32 17.46
C MET A 259 -18.57 3.16 16.00
N ARG A 260 -17.79 2.45 15.19
CA ARG A 260 -18.07 2.21 13.77
C ARG A 260 -18.17 0.72 13.50
N GLU A 261 -19.06 0.36 12.60
CA GLU A 261 -19.07 -0.99 12.04
C GLU A 261 -17.74 -1.27 11.33
N GLY A 262 -17.22 -2.47 11.50
CA GLY A 262 -15.98 -2.88 10.88
C GLY A 262 -15.90 -4.38 10.63
N VAL A 263 -15.04 -4.71 9.70
CA VAL A 263 -14.72 -6.10 9.38
C VAL A 263 -13.36 -6.43 9.96
N GLU A 264 -13.30 -7.46 10.79
CA GLU A 264 -12.03 -8.02 11.23
C GLU A 264 -11.68 -9.29 10.45
N ILE A 265 -10.42 -9.41 10.10
CA ILE A 265 -9.85 -10.65 9.57
C ILE A 265 -9.16 -11.38 10.71
N VAL A 266 -9.91 -12.26 11.34
CA VAL A 266 -9.40 -13.12 12.42
C VAL A 266 -8.41 -14.11 11.82
N GLN A 267 -7.21 -14.21 12.39
CA GLN A 267 -6.13 -15.04 11.86
C GLN A 267 -5.66 -16.01 12.94
N LEU A 268 -5.57 -17.28 12.58
CA LEU A 268 -5.05 -18.34 13.44
C LEU A 268 -3.63 -18.72 13.01
N TYR A 269 -2.68 -18.53 13.91
CA TYR A 269 -1.28 -18.90 13.71
C TYR A 269 -0.88 -20.00 14.66
N LEU A 270 -0.08 -20.94 14.16
CA LEU A 270 0.58 -21.95 14.96
C LEU A 270 2.09 -21.71 14.99
N SER A 271 2.69 -21.96 16.15
CA SER A 271 4.14 -21.90 16.35
C SER A 271 4.59 -23.15 17.09
N PRO A 272 5.67 -23.83 16.67
CA PRO A 272 6.22 -24.97 17.41
C PRO A 272 6.81 -24.51 18.73
N GLU A 273 6.63 -25.32 19.79
CA GLU A 273 7.04 -25.00 21.16
C GLU A 273 8.57 -25.06 21.37
N SER A 274 9.27 -25.80 20.51
CA SER A 274 10.64 -26.26 20.73
C SER A 274 11.76 -25.45 20.07
N SER A 275 11.50 -24.32 19.43
CA SER A 275 12.56 -23.57 18.76
C SER A 275 13.27 -22.56 19.67
N GLN A 276 14.59 -22.68 19.77
CA GLN A 276 15.38 -21.90 20.72
C GLN A 276 15.67 -20.43 20.33
N SER A 277 15.42 -19.98 19.09
CA SER A 277 15.79 -18.60 18.72
C SER A 277 14.85 -17.86 17.77
N LEU A 278 14.23 -18.50 16.82
CA LEU A 278 13.31 -17.86 15.88
C LEU A 278 12.14 -18.81 15.64
N LYS A 279 11.02 -18.59 16.33
CA LYS A 279 9.82 -19.44 16.16
C LYS A 279 9.12 -19.12 14.86
N PRO A 280 9.18 -19.98 13.84
CA PRO A 280 8.38 -19.78 12.64
C PRO A 280 6.90 -19.87 13.03
N ILE A 281 6.14 -18.85 12.69
CA ILE A 281 4.69 -18.86 12.80
C ILE A 281 4.09 -19.25 11.46
N GLN A 282 3.02 -20.00 11.48
CA GLN A 282 2.33 -20.41 10.26
C GLN A 282 0.85 -20.07 10.35
N LEU A 283 0.35 -19.32 9.40
CA LEU A 283 -1.09 -19.09 9.25
C LEU A 283 -1.76 -20.41 8.89
N LYS A 284 -2.69 -20.88 9.72
CA LYS A 284 -3.44 -22.13 9.54
C LYS A 284 -4.91 -21.91 9.23
N GLY A 285 -5.43 -20.74 9.54
CA GLY A 285 -6.80 -20.39 9.21
C GLY A 285 -7.05 -18.90 9.35
N PHE A 286 -8.06 -18.41 8.66
CA PHE A 286 -8.56 -17.06 8.83
C PHE A 286 -10.07 -17.02 8.58
N ALA A 287 -10.71 -16.04 9.18
CA ALA A 287 -12.15 -15.79 8.99
C ALA A 287 -12.40 -14.29 8.87
N ARG A 288 -13.30 -13.93 7.97
CA ARG A 288 -13.78 -12.55 7.81
C ARG A 288 -15.04 -12.38 8.61
N VAL A 289 -15.02 -11.52 9.63
CA VAL A 289 -16.13 -11.30 10.55
C VAL A 289 -16.57 -9.84 10.50
N ASN A 290 -17.85 -9.61 10.18
CA ASN A 290 -18.44 -8.27 10.20
C ASN A 290 -19.04 -8.02 11.59
N LEU A 291 -18.63 -6.93 12.24
CA LEU A 291 -19.00 -6.61 13.61
C LEU A 291 -19.56 -5.19 13.70
N LYS A 292 -20.78 -5.09 14.21
CA LYS A 292 -21.37 -3.81 14.60
C LYS A 292 -20.71 -3.29 15.88
N PRO A 293 -20.79 -1.98 16.14
CA PRO A 293 -20.37 -1.37 17.41
C PRO A 293 -21.00 -2.02 18.63
#